data_b9a23f87610abde204559472b1c8cb83
#
_entry.id   b9a23f87610abde204559472b1c8cb83
#
_cell.length_a   1.000
_cell.length_b   1.000
_cell.length_c   1.000
_cell.angle_alpha   90.00
_cell.angle_beta   90.00
_cell.angle_gamma   90.00
#
_symmetry.space_group_name_H-M   'P 1'
#
loop_
_entity.id
_entity.type
_entity.pdbx_description
1 polymer ?
#
loop_
_entity_poly.entity_id
_entity_poly.type
_entity_poly.pdbx_seq_one_letter_code
_entity_poly.pdbx_strand_id
1 'polypeptide(L)'
;DVPGHQELEIGLVKLFRVTGEQKYLDLAKFFLDERGCENGRTLSEDADERQDHLPVTEQTEAVGHSVRAGYMYSAMADVAALTGDRDYLGASDTLWDNVVGKKMYVTGGIGSRHHREVFGDDYELPNETAYCETCAAISSVMWNHRMFLLHGEAKYLDVLERVLYNGFLAGVSFSGKEFFYPNPLASDGT
;
A
#
# COMPACT_ATOMS: atom_id res chain seq x y z
N ASP A 1 3.82 19.90 -6.46
CA ASP A 1 2.93 19.16 -5.55
C ASP A 1 2.85 17.71 -5.97
N VAL A 2 2.59 16.82 -5.01
CA VAL A 2 2.38 15.39 -5.24
C VAL A 2 0.88 15.06 -5.12
N PRO A 3 0.39 13.98 -5.79
CA PRO A 3 -0.99 13.54 -5.66
C PRO A 3 -1.34 13.22 -4.20
N GLY A 4 -2.55 13.57 -3.78
CA GLY A 4 -3.04 13.24 -2.42
C GLY A 4 -3.32 11.77 -2.24
N HIS A 5 -3.58 11.04 -3.32
CA HIS A 5 -3.78 9.60 -3.35
C HIS A 5 -2.86 8.96 -4.41
N GLN A 6 -2.08 7.97 -4.02
CA GLN A 6 -0.95 7.44 -4.81
C GLN A 6 -1.34 6.40 -5.87
N GLU A 7 -2.57 6.39 -6.34
CA GLU A 7 -3.01 5.52 -7.44
C GLU A 7 -2.56 6.03 -8.81
N LEU A 8 -2.32 7.33 -8.92
CA LEU A 8 -1.97 7.96 -10.18
C LEU A 8 -0.68 7.39 -10.76
N GLU A 9 0.30 7.12 -9.93
CA GLU A 9 1.59 6.58 -10.33
C GLU A 9 1.45 5.19 -10.98
N ILE A 10 0.55 4.33 -10.44
CA ILE A 10 0.22 3.03 -11.04
C ILE A 10 -0.42 3.22 -12.42
N GLY A 11 -1.34 4.19 -12.54
CA GLY A 11 -1.98 4.54 -13.80
C GLY A 11 -0.98 5.01 -14.85
N LEU A 12 -0.02 5.85 -14.46
CA LEU A 12 1.05 6.34 -15.31
C LEU A 12 1.98 5.22 -15.79
N VAL A 13 2.36 4.30 -14.89
CA VAL A 13 3.15 3.11 -15.28
C VAL A 13 2.39 2.25 -16.28
N LYS A 14 1.08 2.05 -16.10
CA LYS A 14 0.26 1.32 -17.08
C LYS A 14 0.21 2.04 -18.44
N LEU A 15 0.09 3.36 -18.45
CA LEU A 15 0.16 4.15 -19.68
C LEU A 15 1.51 3.99 -20.38
N PHE A 16 2.62 4.04 -19.63
CA PHE A 16 3.93 3.78 -20.18
C PHE A 16 4.00 2.40 -20.84
N ARG A 17 3.54 1.35 -20.15
CA ARG A 17 3.57 -0.04 -20.69
C ARG A 17 2.75 -0.22 -21.96
N VAL A 18 1.64 0.53 -22.12
CA VAL A 18 0.76 0.43 -23.30
C VAL A 18 1.25 1.30 -24.46
N THR A 19 1.77 2.50 -24.16
CA THR A 19 2.11 3.48 -25.21
C THR A 19 3.60 3.48 -25.58
N GLY A 20 4.46 3.03 -24.68
CA GLY A 20 5.92 3.16 -24.80
C GLY A 20 6.44 4.59 -24.59
N GLU A 21 5.57 5.54 -24.22
CA GLU A 21 5.97 6.93 -24.07
C GLU A 21 6.63 7.17 -22.70
N GLN A 22 7.94 7.42 -22.71
CA GLN A 22 8.78 7.60 -21.51
C GLN A 22 8.26 8.64 -20.53
N LYS A 23 7.63 9.71 -21.01
CA LYS A 23 7.06 10.79 -20.19
C LYS A 23 6.13 10.30 -19.05
N TYR A 24 5.44 9.17 -19.26
CA TYR A 24 4.54 8.62 -18.24
C TYR A 24 5.32 7.95 -17.10
N LEU A 25 6.37 7.20 -17.42
CA LEU A 25 7.24 6.62 -16.39
C LEU A 25 8.01 7.72 -15.63
N ASP A 26 8.52 8.71 -16.36
CA ASP A 26 9.22 9.85 -15.76
C ASP A 26 8.31 10.62 -14.80
N LEU A 27 7.04 10.83 -15.16
CA LEU A 27 6.07 11.51 -14.30
C LEU A 27 5.70 10.67 -13.07
N ALA A 28 5.54 9.35 -13.22
CA ALA A 28 5.28 8.45 -12.09
C ALA A 28 6.46 8.51 -11.09
N LYS A 29 7.69 8.38 -11.59
CA LYS A 29 8.90 8.49 -10.76
C LYS A 29 9.03 9.85 -10.13
N PHE A 30 8.76 10.93 -10.85
CA PHE A 30 8.79 12.30 -10.32
C PHE A 30 7.86 12.46 -9.10
N PHE A 31 6.63 11.95 -9.15
CA PHE A 31 5.72 12.05 -8.01
C PHE A 31 6.21 11.26 -6.79
N LEU A 32 6.86 10.12 -7.01
CA LEU A 32 7.47 9.35 -5.93
C LEU A 32 8.72 10.04 -5.37
N ASP A 33 9.61 10.56 -6.24
CA ASP A 33 10.84 11.28 -5.83
C ASP A 33 10.54 12.56 -5.05
N GLU A 34 9.44 13.26 -5.39
CA GLU A 34 9.04 14.49 -4.71
C GLU A 34 8.32 14.24 -3.38
N ARG A 35 7.86 13.02 -3.14
CA ARG A 35 7.17 12.68 -1.89
C ARG A 35 8.17 12.62 -0.74
N GLY A 36 7.81 13.30 0.37
CA GLY A 36 8.68 13.47 1.52
C GLY A 36 9.78 14.53 1.35
N CYS A 37 9.79 15.25 0.23
CA CYS A 37 10.77 16.30 -0.04
C CYS A 37 10.16 17.70 0.07
N GLU A 38 10.91 18.65 0.65
CA GLU A 38 10.51 20.06 0.77
C GLU A 38 10.81 20.90 -0.49
N ASN A 39 10.98 20.30 -1.66
CA ASN A 39 11.39 20.96 -2.90
C ASN A 39 10.44 22.11 -3.31
N GLY A 40 10.50 23.25 -2.63
CA GLY A 40 9.64 24.40 -2.86
C GLY A 40 8.19 24.26 -2.35
N ARG A 41 7.92 23.28 -1.50
CA ARG A 41 6.64 23.10 -0.80
C ARG A 41 6.87 22.90 0.70
N THR A 42 5.86 23.20 1.50
CA THR A 42 5.87 22.91 2.94
C THR A 42 5.13 21.59 3.16
N LEU A 43 5.75 20.65 3.85
CA LEU A 43 5.07 19.42 4.28
C LEU A 43 4.03 19.77 5.34
N SER A 44 2.87 19.12 5.28
CA SER A 44 1.79 19.34 6.26
C SER A 44 2.14 18.68 7.59
N GLU A 45 1.49 19.13 8.68
CA GLU A 45 1.60 18.47 9.99
C GLU A 45 1.15 17.00 9.95
N ASP A 46 0.26 16.67 9.00
CA ASP A 46 -0.24 15.32 8.75
C ASP A 46 0.45 14.63 7.56
N ALA A 47 1.72 14.93 7.33
CA ALA A 47 2.48 14.38 6.20
C ALA A 47 2.55 12.83 6.23
N ASP A 48 2.59 12.24 7.41
CA ASP A 48 2.54 10.79 7.62
C ASP A 48 1.30 10.14 7.02
N GLU A 49 0.11 10.78 7.13
CA GLU A 49 -1.13 10.24 6.57
C GLU A 49 -1.02 9.93 5.07
N ARG A 50 -0.24 10.73 4.36
CA ARG A 50 -0.04 10.61 2.90
C ARG A 50 1.30 10.00 2.53
N GLN A 51 2.00 9.39 3.50
CA GLN A 51 3.38 8.89 3.33
C GLN A 51 4.36 9.96 2.80
N ASP A 52 4.11 11.23 3.17
CA ASP A 52 4.85 12.42 2.73
C ASP A 52 5.82 12.95 3.82
N HIS A 53 6.09 12.14 4.85
CA HIS A 53 6.89 12.47 6.02
C HIS A 53 8.40 12.29 5.80
N LEU A 54 8.79 11.41 4.88
CA LEU A 54 10.17 11.11 4.48
C LEU A 54 10.20 10.77 2.99
N PRO A 55 11.33 10.99 2.30
CA PRO A 55 11.54 10.46 0.95
C PRO A 55 11.20 8.97 0.89
N VAL A 56 10.52 8.53 -0.17
CA VAL A 56 9.99 7.16 -0.23
C VAL A 56 11.06 6.08 -0.13
N THR A 57 12.28 6.39 -0.58
CA THR A 57 13.44 5.49 -0.50
C THR A 57 14.09 5.44 0.89
N GLU A 58 13.71 6.33 1.80
CA GLU A 58 14.19 6.39 3.19
C GLU A 58 13.16 5.84 4.19
N GLN A 59 11.94 5.52 3.73
CA GLN A 59 10.88 4.99 4.58
C GLN A 59 11.19 3.54 4.95
N THR A 60 11.19 3.25 6.25
CA THR A 60 11.46 1.91 6.80
C THR A 60 10.28 1.32 7.57
N GLU A 61 9.27 2.15 7.81
CA GLU A 61 8.06 1.78 8.54
C GLU A 61 6.82 2.24 7.78
N ALA A 62 5.81 1.37 7.70
CA ALA A 62 4.52 1.72 7.13
C ALA A 62 3.70 2.56 8.11
N VAL A 63 3.41 3.80 7.72
CA VAL A 63 2.63 4.76 8.50
C VAL A 63 1.52 5.37 7.66
N GLY A 64 0.60 6.02 8.33
CA GLY A 64 -0.47 6.77 7.69
C GLY A 64 -1.55 5.89 7.05
N HIS A 65 -2.27 6.44 6.10
CA HIS A 65 -3.43 5.82 5.48
C HIS A 65 -3.05 4.55 4.71
N SER A 66 -3.58 3.40 5.14
CA SER A 66 -3.15 2.07 4.69
C SER A 66 -3.40 1.80 3.20
N VAL A 67 -4.49 2.33 2.64
CA VAL A 67 -4.82 2.20 1.20
C VAL A 67 -3.82 2.95 0.34
N ARG A 68 -3.58 4.23 0.69
CA ARG A 68 -2.60 5.09 -0.01
C ARG A 68 -1.21 4.48 0.01
N ALA A 69 -0.79 3.96 1.17
CA ALA A 69 0.48 3.26 1.33
C ALA A 69 0.60 2.05 0.38
N GLY A 70 -0.40 1.15 0.37
CA GLY A 70 -0.38 -0.03 -0.49
C GLY A 70 -0.30 0.30 -1.98
N TYR A 71 -0.96 1.38 -2.42
CA TYR A 71 -0.84 1.86 -3.80
C TYR A 71 0.54 2.49 -4.07
N MET A 72 1.06 3.31 -3.15
CA MET A 72 2.41 3.86 -3.26
C MET A 72 3.46 2.76 -3.37
N TYR A 73 3.42 1.77 -2.50
CA TYR A 73 4.34 0.63 -2.51
C TYR A 73 4.22 -0.19 -3.80
N SER A 74 3.00 -0.31 -4.34
CA SER A 74 2.80 -0.90 -5.67
C SER A 74 3.51 -0.12 -6.77
N ALA A 75 3.42 1.21 -6.74
CA ALA A 75 4.10 2.07 -7.72
C ALA A 75 5.62 2.03 -7.55
N MET A 76 6.13 2.01 -6.31
CA MET A 76 7.55 1.86 -6.02
C MET A 76 8.11 0.54 -6.61
N ALA A 77 7.41 -0.57 -6.43
CA ALA A 77 7.79 -1.86 -7.01
C ALA A 77 7.78 -1.82 -8.56
N ASP A 78 6.77 -1.19 -9.17
CA ASP A 78 6.71 -1.01 -10.63
C ASP A 78 7.88 -0.15 -11.15
N VAL A 79 8.21 0.96 -10.47
CA VAL A 79 9.33 1.83 -10.85
C VAL A 79 10.66 1.12 -10.66
N ALA A 80 10.87 0.41 -9.54
CA ALA A 80 12.06 -0.41 -9.32
C ALA A 80 12.28 -1.41 -10.45
N ALA A 81 11.21 -2.13 -10.86
CA ALA A 81 11.27 -3.11 -11.93
C ALA A 81 11.61 -2.52 -13.31
N LEU A 82 11.13 -1.29 -13.60
CA LEU A 82 11.29 -0.66 -14.91
C LEU A 82 12.58 0.14 -15.05
N THR A 83 13.13 0.65 -13.94
CA THR A 83 14.33 1.49 -13.93
C THR A 83 15.58 0.75 -13.46
N GLY A 84 15.42 -0.35 -12.74
CA GLY A 84 16.51 -1.03 -12.05
C GLY A 84 17.04 -0.28 -10.82
N ASP A 85 16.29 0.68 -10.31
CA ASP A 85 16.67 1.53 -9.18
C ASP A 85 16.67 0.72 -7.87
N ARG A 86 17.86 0.58 -7.27
CA ARG A 86 18.08 -0.27 -6.09
C ARG A 86 17.57 0.36 -4.81
N ASP A 87 17.47 1.67 -4.73
CA ASP A 87 16.98 2.36 -3.53
C ASP A 87 15.47 2.14 -3.40
N TYR A 88 14.73 2.21 -4.53
CA TYR A 88 13.32 1.81 -4.58
C TYR A 88 13.10 0.34 -4.23
N LEU A 89 13.98 -0.54 -4.72
CA LEU A 89 13.92 -1.97 -4.40
C LEU A 89 14.10 -2.22 -2.90
N GLY A 90 15.17 -1.67 -2.32
CA GLY A 90 15.49 -1.84 -0.90
C GLY A 90 14.42 -1.28 0.02
N ALA A 91 13.86 -0.11 -0.29
CA ALA A 91 12.76 0.47 0.47
C ALA A 91 11.49 -0.39 0.37
N SER A 92 11.16 -0.89 -0.83
CA SER A 92 10.01 -1.77 -1.03
C SER A 92 10.12 -3.07 -0.21
N ASP A 93 11.30 -3.67 -0.16
CA ASP A 93 11.56 -4.87 0.65
C ASP A 93 11.42 -4.59 2.14
N THR A 94 12.02 -3.49 2.61
CA THR A 94 11.96 -3.08 4.02
C THR A 94 10.53 -2.81 4.48
N LEU A 95 9.76 -2.09 3.67
CA LEU A 95 8.36 -1.78 3.95
C LEU A 95 7.50 -3.05 3.93
N TRP A 96 7.78 -3.99 3.03
CA TRP A 96 7.07 -5.27 2.98
C TRP A 96 7.31 -6.09 4.24
N ASP A 97 8.56 -6.19 4.68
CA ASP A 97 8.93 -6.89 5.92
C ASP A 97 8.27 -6.24 7.15
N ASN A 98 8.20 -4.90 7.19
CA ASN A 98 7.51 -4.19 8.28
C ASN A 98 6.00 -4.49 8.28
N VAL A 99 5.31 -4.34 7.13
CA VAL A 99 3.86 -4.57 7.06
C VAL A 99 3.51 -6.01 7.37
N VAL A 100 4.13 -6.96 6.66
CA VAL A 100 3.78 -8.38 6.78
C VAL A 100 4.21 -8.96 8.12
N GLY A 101 5.38 -8.53 8.63
CA GLY A 101 5.93 -9.02 9.88
C GLY A 101 5.30 -8.44 11.14
N LYS A 102 4.72 -7.23 11.08
CA LYS A 102 4.33 -6.48 12.27
C LYS A 102 2.96 -5.82 12.25
N LYS A 103 2.42 -5.48 11.06
CA LYS A 103 1.21 -4.66 10.93
C LYS A 103 0.07 -5.34 10.17
N MET A 104 0.25 -6.59 9.76
CA MET A 104 -0.75 -7.38 9.07
C MET A 104 -1.47 -8.33 10.02
N TYR A 105 -2.79 -8.34 9.95
CA TYR A 105 -3.65 -9.27 10.67
C TYR A 105 -3.55 -10.70 10.14
N VAL A 106 -3.99 -11.67 10.93
CA VAL A 106 -4.02 -13.10 10.52
C VAL A 106 -4.83 -13.33 9.24
N THR A 107 -5.83 -12.50 8.99
CA THR A 107 -6.64 -12.50 7.76
C THR A 107 -5.92 -11.93 6.53
N GLY A 108 -4.78 -11.28 6.73
CA GLY A 108 -4.11 -10.49 5.71
C GLY A 108 -4.57 -9.04 5.64
N GLY A 109 -5.54 -8.64 6.45
CA GLY A 109 -5.99 -7.24 6.56
C GLY A 109 -4.88 -6.34 7.08
N ILE A 110 -4.89 -5.08 6.66
CA ILE A 110 -3.97 -4.02 7.10
C ILE A 110 -4.75 -2.75 7.44
N GLY A 111 -4.14 -1.88 8.27
CA GLY A 111 -4.79 -0.67 8.77
C GLY A 111 -5.66 -0.96 9.99
N SER A 112 -5.11 -0.74 11.19
CA SER A 112 -5.78 -1.09 12.45
C SER A 112 -6.69 -0.01 13.00
N ARG A 113 -6.43 1.26 12.68
CA ARG A 113 -7.11 2.42 13.28
C ARG A 113 -8.19 2.99 12.36
N HIS A 114 -9.40 3.18 12.88
CA HIS A 114 -10.50 3.85 12.17
C HIS A 114 -10.20 5.32 11.88
N HIS A 115 -9.66 6.03 12.87
CA HIS A 115 -9.34 7.44 12.70
C HIS A 115 -8.28 7.60 11.61
N ARG A 116 -8.62 8.35 10.57
CA ARG A 116 -7.76 8.59 9.38
C ARG A 116 -7.41 7.31 8.59
N GLU A 117 -8.00 6.15 8.90
CA GLU A 117 -7.84 4.89 8.18
C GLU A 117 -6.37 4.41 8.11
N VAL A 118 -5.64 4.59 9.23
CA VAL A 118 -4.18 4.47 9.25
C VAL A 118 -3.69 3.15 9.83
N PHE A 119 -2.42 2.85 9.56
CA PHE A 119 -1.68 1.84 10.31
C PHE A 119 -1.59 2.23 11.79
N GLY A 120 -1.59 1.23 12.66
CA GLY A 120 -1.19 1.37 14.06
C GLY A 120 0.32 1.23 14.24
N ASP A 121 0.75 1.24 15.50
CA ASP A 121 2.12 0.94 15.87
C ASP A 121 2.46 -0.54 15.58
N ASP A 122 3.74 -0.93 15.65
CA ASP A 122 4.14 -2.33 15.49
C ASP A 122 3.35 -3.23 16.45
N TYR A 123 2.72 -4.28 15.90
CA TYR A 123 1.87 -5.25 16.63
C TYR A 123 0.60 -4.67 17.26
N GLU A 124 0.17 -3.47 16.90
CA GLU A 124 -1.13 -2.92 17.26
C GLU A 124 -2.21 -3.53 16.34
N LEU A 125 -2.72 -4.68 16.74
CA LEU A 125 -3.65 -5.49 15.97
C LEU A 125 -4.89 -5.88 16.80
N PRO A 126 -5.67 -4.91 17.30
CA PRO A 126 -6.90 -5.19 18.07
C PRO A 126 -7.94 -5.88 17.20
N ASN A 127 -8.69 -6.86 17.75
CA ASN A 127 -9.67 -7.62 16.99
C ASN A 127 -10.99 -6.86 16.79
N GLU A 128 -11.53 -6.27 17.85
CA GLU A 128 -12.85 -5.63 17.85
C GLU A 128 -12.86 -4.28 17.12
N THR A 129 -11.74 -3.56 17.19
CA THR A 129 -11.60 -2.22 16.63
C THR A 129 -10.74 -2.18 15.36
N ALA A 130 -10.39 -3.36 14.80
CA ALA A 130 -9.68 -3.44 13.53
C ALA A 130 -10.47 -2.73 12.43
N TYR A 131 -9.84 -1.79 11.73
CA TYR A 131 -10.48 -1.17 10.58
C TYR A 131 -10.41 -2.10 9.37
N CYS A 132 -9.23 -2.55 9.01
CA CYS A 132 -9.03 -3.54 7.94
C CYS A 132 -9.91 -3.29 6.71
N GLU A 133 -9.79 -2.09 6.16
CA GLU A 133 -10.63 -1.63 5.04
C GLU A 133 -10.50 -2.56 3.83
N THR A 134 -11.62 -2.83 3.17
CA THR A 134 -11.64 -3.62 1.93
C THR A 134 -10.73 -3.03 0.84
N CYS A 135 -10.66 -1.68 0.73
CA CYS A 135 -9.74 -1.02 -0.21
C CYS A 135 -8.27 -1.27 0.16
N ALA A 136 -7.94 -1.35 1.46
CA ALA A 136 -6.59 -1.68 1.91
C ALA A 136 -6.22 -3.12 1.53
N ALA A 137 -7.15 -4.06 1.62
CA ALA A 137 -6.96 -5.41 1.12
C ALA A 137 -6.68 -5.43 -0.38
N ILE A 138 -7.44 -4.66 -1.19
CA ILE A 138 -7.21 -4.55 -2.63
C ILE A 138 -5.81 -3.98 -2.92
N SER A 139 -5.42 -2.90 -2.27
CA SER A 139 -4.09 -2.30 -2.45
C SER A 139 -2.97 -3.26 -2.08
N SER A 140 -3.15 -4.05 -1.01
CA SER A 140 -2.21 -5.09 -0.57
C SER A 140 -2.08 -6.22 -1.60
N VAL A 141 -3.20 -6.69 -2.20
CA VAL A 141 -3.17 -7.68 -3.30
C VAL A 141 -2.37 -7.14 -4.49
N MET A 142 -2.61 -5.88 -4.87
CA MET A 142 -1.90 -5.25 -5.99
C MET A 142 -0.40 -5.12 -5.72
N TRP A 143 -0.02 -4.80 -4.48
CA TRP A 143 1.37 -4.69 -4.07
C TRP A 143 2.07 -6.06 -4.04
N ASN A 144 1.50 -7.04 -3.37
CA ASN A 144 2.08 -8.38 -3.29
C ASN A 144 2.26 -9.04 -4.66
N HIS A 145 1.32 -8.83 -5.59
CA HIS A 145 1.47 -9.29 -6.97
C HIS A 145 2.72 -8.67 -7.65
N ARG A 146 2.97 -7.38 -7.44
CA ARG A 146 4.15 -6.70 -8.01
C ARG A 146 5.45 -7.16 -7.36
N MET A 147 5.45 -7.35 -6.05
CA MET A 147 6.59 -7.92 -5.34
C MET A 147 6.91 -9.33 -5.85
N PHE A 148 5.89 -10.15 -6.11
CA PHE A 148 6.10 -11.45 -6.75
C PHE A 148 6.72 -11.32 -8.15
N LEU A 149 6.22 -10.42 -8.98
CA LEU A 149 6.79 -10.20 -10.32
C LEU A 149 8.23 -9.69 -10.28
N LEU A 150 8.58 -8.96 -9.22
CA LEU A 150 9.91 -8.39 -9.02
C LEU A 150 10.92 -9.44 -8.54
N HIS A 151 10.53 -10.33 -7.62
CA HIS A 151 11.43 -11.27 -6.94
C HIS A 151 11.26 -12.74 -7.37
N GLY A 152 10.09 -13.15 -7.82
CA GLY A 152 9.77 -14.55 -8.15
C GLY A 152 9.62 -15.47 -6.94
N GLU A 153 9.48 -14.93 -5.71
CA GLU A 153 9.41 -15.71 -4.48
C GLU A 153 7.96 -15.99 -4.07
N ALA A 154 7.67 -17.25 -3.68
CA ALA A 154 6.34 -17.71 -3.31
C ALA A 154 5.74 -16.96 -2.11
N LYS A 155 6.56 -16.46 -1.17
CA LYS A 155 6.09 -15.72 0.01
C LYS A 155 5.13 -14.58 -0.30
N TYR A 156 5.34 -13.90 -1.42
CA TYR A 156 4.46 -12.80 -1.87
C TYR A 156 3.10 -13.32 -2.35
N LEU A 157 3.07 -14.47 -3.02
CA LEU A 157 1.82 -15.12 -3.43
C LEU A 157 1.07 -15.70 -2.24
N ASP A 158 1.76 -16.23 -1.23
CA ASP A 158 1.14 -16.74 0.00
C ASP A 158 0.42 -15.61 0.75
N VAL A 159 1.04 -14.42 0.82
CA VAL A 159 0.41 -13.23 1.39
C VAL A 159 -0.75 -12.77 0.53
N LEU A 160 -0.56 -12.67 -0.79
CA LEU A 160 -1.61 -12.27 -1.74
C LEU A 160 -2.85 -13.18 -1.62
N GLU A 161 -2.66 -14.49 -1.61
CA GLU A 161 -3.74 -15.47 -1.49
C GLU A 161 -4.50 -15.28 -0.16
N ARG A 162 -3.78 -15.13 0.95
CA ARG A 162 -4.36 -14.87 2.26
C ARG A 162 -5.20 -13.60 2.26
N VAL A 163 -4.67 -12.50 1.74
CA VAL A 163 -5.38 -11.22 1.66
C VAL A 163 -6.61 -11.35 0.77
N LEU A 164 -6.46 -11.97 -0.40
CA LEU A 164 -7.56 -12.12 -1.37
C LEU A 164 -8.75 -12.88 -0.78
N TYR A 165 -8.50 -14.03 -0.17
CA TYR A 165 -9.59 -14.89 0.33
C TYR A 165 -10.13 -14.43 1.69
N ASN A 166 -9.30 -13.90 2.59
CA ASN A 166 -9.72 -13.62 3.96
C ASN A 166 -9.82 -12.12 4.26
N GLY A 167 -9.03 -11.27 3.59
CA GLY A 167 -9.07 -9.81 3.79
C GLY A 167 -10.02 -9.11 2.83
N PHE A 168 -10.21 -9.63 1.62
CA PHE A 168 -11.04 -9.00 0.59
C PHE A 168 -12.35 -9.76 0.35
N LEU A 169 -12.29 -11.00 -0.14
CA LEU A 169 -13.49 -11.73 -0.53
C LEU A 169 -14.41 -12.08 0.65
N ALA A 170 -13.85 -12.21 1.85
CA ALA A 170 -14.64 -12.41 3.07
C ALA A 170 -15.58 -11.24 3.37
N GLY A 171 -15.24 -10.03 2.91
CA GLY A 171 -16.07 -8.83 3.05
C GLY A 171 -17.14 -8.67 1.97
N VAL A 172 -17.19 -9.54 0.96
CA VAL A 172 -18.14 -9.45 -0.16
C VAL A 172 -19.30 -10.41 0.05
N SER A 173 -20.53 -9.95 -0.14
CA SER A 173 -21.72 -10.80 -0.04
C SER A 173 -21.75 -11.90 -1.12
N PHE A 174 -22.43 -13.01 -0.85
CA PHE A 174 -22.61 -14.08 -1.84
C PHE A 174 -23.30 -13.62 -3.13
N SER A 175 -24.08 -12.54 -3.08
CA SER A 175 -24.68 -11.95 -4.28
C SER A 175 -23.68 -11.16 -5.13
N GLY A 176 -22.52 -10.80 -4.58
CA GLY A 176 -21.51 -9.94 -5.19
C GLY A 176 -21.93 -8.47 -5.34
N LYS A 177 -23.01 -8.05 -4.67
CA LYS A 177 -23.60 -6.70 -4.81
C LYS A 177 -23.37 -5.80 -3.61
N GLU A 178 -22.91 -6.35 -2.51
CA GLU A 178 -22.73 -5.67 -1.23
C GLU A 178 -21.38 -6.08 -0.64
N PHE A 179 -20.77 -5.18 0.13
CA PHE A 179 -19.51 -5.46 0.82
C PHE A 179 -19.42 -4.66 2.13
N PHE A 180 -18.67 -5.19 3.07
CA PHE A 180 -18.26 -4.46 4.25
C PHE A 180 -17.12 -3.51 3.92
N TYR A 181 -17.20 -2.28 4.40
CA TYR A 181 -16.11 -1.32 4.26
C TYR A 181 -14.99 -1.63 5.27
N PRO A 182 -15.22 -1.57 6.61
CA PRO A 182 -14.31 -2.10 7.61
C PRO A 182 -14.58 -3.59 7.85
N ASN A 183 -13.52 -4.35 8.18
CA ASN A 183 -13.60 -5.78 8.43
C ASN A 183 -12.94 -6.13 9.78
N PRO A 184 -13.59 -5.84 10.92
CA PRO A 184 -13.09 -6.23 12.24
C PRO A 184 -13.05 -7.77 12.36
N LEU A 185 -12.14 -8.28 13.19
CA LEU A 185 -11.96 -9.73 13.38
C LEU A 185 -12.88 -10.31 14.45
N ALA A 186 -13.50 -9.46 15.25
CA ALA A 186 -14.47 -9.86 16.25
C ALA A 186 -15.67 -8.89 16.24
N SER A 187 -16.82 -9.36 16.64
CA SER A 187 -18.06 -8.59 16.81
C SER A 187 -18.65 -8.87 18.17
N ASP A 188 -19.18 -7.85 18.80
CA ASP A 188 -19.97 -7.95 20.02
C ASP A 188 -21.45 -8.28 19.75
N GLY A 189 -21.81 -8.41 18.48
CA GLY A 189 -23.18 -8.75 18.05
C GLY A 189 -24.11 -7.53 17.92
N THR A 190 -23.56 -6.32 17.95
CA THR A 190 -24.32 -5.07 17.73
C THR A 190 -24.23 -4.61 16.29
#